data_b2db7b010bd80d1663a837edf499ca50
#
_entry.id   b2db7b010bd80d1663a837edf499ca50
#
_cell.length_a   1.000
_cell.length_b   1.000
_cell.length_c   1.000
_cell.angle_alpha   90.00
_cell.angle_beta   90.00
_cell.angle_gamma   90.00
#
_symmetry.space_group_name_H-M   'P 1'
#
loop_
_entity.id
_entity.type
_entity.pdbx_description
1 polymer ?
#
loop_
_entity_poly.entity_id
_entity_poly.type
_entity_poly.pdbx_seq_one_letter_code
_entity_poly.pdbx_strand_id
1 'polypeptide(L)'
;MQGEHGVQELRETDPRTIGPYQVLGRLGSGGMGEVYLAEARGGLRLAVKVVRAEHAEDRTFRARFRHEVRAAQTVGGAGTYTARVVDADTEAARPWMATEFVQGPNLRDAVLDRGPLPADTVRLLAAALAEALAAIHAKGLVHRDLKPSNILLAPDGPRVIDFGIVRALEGTALTRTGVVVGSVGYLSPEQIRNGAQVVPASDVFSLGAVLAYASGGREPFGEGQDSVVLLRILTGDVDLSAVPKEQLPLVEACLRDDPAARPTPAELVAAAGHSEASLREGLRPG
;
A
#
# COMPACT_ATOMS: atom_id res chain seq x y z
N MET A 1 -8.16 29.12 -2.68
CA MET A 1 -6.97 28.26 -2.83
C MET A 1 -7.19 27.07 -1.89
N GLN A 2 -7.68 25.94 -2.42
CA GLN A 2 -7.81 24.70 -1.65
C GLN A 2 -6.39 24.15 -1.53
N GLY A 3 -5.88 24.10 -0.28
CA GLY A 3 -4.57 23.49 0.01
C GLY A 3 -4.58 22.03 -0.40
N GLU A 4 -3.53 21.59 -1.05
CA GLU A 4 -3.32 20.18 -1.40
C GLU A 4 -3.28 19.37 -0.10
N HIS A 5 -4.31 18.57 0.15
CA HIS A 5 -4.43 17.76 1.36
C HIS A 5 -3.18 16.88 1.49
N GLY A 6 -2.43 17.07 2.59
CA GLY A 6 -1.27 16.24 2.94
C GLY A 6 0.11 16.74 2.49
N VAL A 7 0.22 17.84 1.76
CA VAL A 7 1.52 18.42 1.39
C VAL A 7 2.04 19.33 2.51
N GLN A 8 3.18 18.98 3.09
CA GLN A 8 3.87 19.75 4.11
C GLN A 8 4.95 20.67 3.47
N GLU A 9 5.26 21.78 4.13
CA GLU A 9 6.35 22.65 3.70
C GLU A 9 7.72 21.96 3.76
N LEU A 10 8.62 22.37 2.87
CA LEU A 10 9.99 21.89 2.84
C LEU A 10 10.77 22.42 4.05
N ARG A 11 11.53 21.53 4.68
CA ARG A 11 12.52 21.89 5.69
C ARG A 11 13.75 22.49 5.03
N GLU A 12 14.58 23.19 5.79
CA GLU A 12 15.88 23.70 5.29
C GLU A 12 16.81 22.62 4.77
N THR A 13 16.73 21.42 5.36
CA THR A 13 17.54 20.24 5.00
C THR A 13 17.00 19.46 3.81
N ASP A 14 15.80 19.77 3.33
CA ASP A 14 15.19 19.06 2.21
C ASP A 14 15.83 19.46 0.88
N PRO A 15 15.98 18.51 -0.05
CA PRO A 15 16.52 18.80 -1.37
C PRO A 15 15.58 19.73 -2.14
N ARG A 16 16.13 20.66 -2.90
CA ARG A 16 15.36 21.52 -3.81
C ARG A 16 15.09 20.85 -5.16
N THR A 17 15.92 19.85 -5.50
CA THR A 17 15.77 19.05 -6.72
C THR A 17 16.08 17.58 -6.42
N ILE A 18 15.42 16.65 -7.10
CA ILE A 18 15.71 15.23 -7.09
C ILE A 18 15.76 14.78 -8.55
N GLY A 19 16.95 14.37 -9.02
CA GLY A 19 17.15 14.14 -10.44
C GLY A 19 16.76 15.38 -11.26
N PRO A 20 15.92 15.24 -12.30
CA PRO A 20 15.46 16.36 -13.13
C PRO A 20 14.26 17.13 -12.55
N TYR A 21 13.74 16.73 -11.37
CA TYR A 21 12.48 17.22 -10.82
C TYR A 21 12.69 18.29 -9.77
N GLN A 22 11.88 19.35 -9.82
CA GLN A 22 11.83 20.40 -8.79
C GLN A 22 10.95 19.92 -7.63
N VAL A 23 11.47 19.99 -6.41
CA VAL A 23 10.73 19.59 -5.20
C VAL A 23 9.83 20.75 -4.74
N LEU A 24 8.54 20.45 -4.55
CA LEU A 24 7.53 21.41 -4.17
C LEU A 24 7.13 21.32 -2.70
N GLY A 25 7.16 20.11 -2.09
CA GLY A 25 6.76 19.88 -0.71
C GLY A 25 7.02 18.45 -0.28
N ARG A 26 6.70 18.15 0.97
CA ARG A 26 6.80 16.80 1.54
C ARG A 26 5.43 16.13 1.55
N LEU A 27 5.37 14.88 1.10
CA LEU A 27 4.16 14.05 1.19
C LEU A 27 4.18 13.13 2.41
N GLY A 28 5.38 12.76 2.88
CA GLY A 28 5.51 11.88 4.03
C GLY A 28 6.94 11.45 4.31
N SER A 29 7.10 10.71 5.40
CA SER A 29 8.38 10.09 5.78
C SER A 29 8.11 8.72 6.41
N GLY A 30 9.02 7.77 6.21
CA GLY A 30 8.97 6.44 6.79
C GLY A 30 10.36 5.90 7.11
N GLY A 31 10.44 4.67 7.61
CA GLY A 31 11.70 4.02 7.95
C GLY A 31 12.71 4.00 6.79
N MET A 32 12.23 3.88 5.58
CA MET A 32 13.05 3.68 4.38
C MET A 32 13.42 4.95 3.63
N GLY A 33 12.72 6.04 3.86
CA GLY A 33 12.95 7.26 3.11
C GLY A 33 11.92 8.33 3.31
N GLU A 34 12.03 9.34 2.48
CA GLU A 34 11.16 10.50 2.44
C GLU A 34 10.46 10.55 1.10
N VAL A 35 9.19 10.96 1.10
CA VAL A 35 8.40 11.13 -0.11
C VAL A 35 8.13 12.60 -0.32
N TYR A 36 8.46 13.08 -1.50
CA TYR A 36 8.30 14.47 -1.89
C TYR A 36 7.30 14.62 -3.03
N LEU A 37 6.51 15.68 -2.99
CA LEU A 37 5.85 16.19 -4.18
C LEU A 37 6.89 16.91 -5.02
N ALA A 38 6.99 16.54 -6.27
CA ALA A 38 7.91 17.17 -7.21
C ALA A 38 7.22 17.41 -8.56
N GLU A 39 7.81 18.29 -9.36
CA GLU A 39 7.31 18.68 -10.68
C GLU A 39 8.38 18.55 -11.75
N ALA A 40 8.01 17.95 -12.88
CA ALA A 40 8.82 17.93 -14.08
C ALA A 40 8.70 19.26 -14.85
N ARG A 41 9.65 19.54 -15.75
CA ARG A 41 9.66 20.77 -16.58
C ARG A 41 8.38 21.04 -17.38
N GLY A 42 7.57 20.01 -17.61
CA GLY A 42 6.28 20.12 -18.31
C GLY A 42 5.07 20.31 -17.40
N GLY A 43 5.26 20.56 -16.08
CA GLY A 43 4.17 20.71 -15.11
C GLY A 43 3.60 19.39 -14.60
N LEU A 44 4.15 18.22 -15.01
CA LEU A 44 3.72 16.93 -14.51
C LEU A 44 4.14 16.78 -13.05
N ARG A 45 3.17 16.53 -12.17
CA ARG A 45 3.41 16.28 -10.75
C ARG A 45 3.69 14.81 -10.48
N LEU A 46 4.65 14.58 -9.59
CA LEU A 46 5.15 13.26 -9.23
C LEU A 46 5.28 13.15 -7.71
N ALA A 47 5.09 11.95 -7.20
CA ALA A 47 5.52 11.58 -5.85
C ALA A 47 6.90 10.91 -5.96
N VAL A 48 7.92 11.53 -5.38
CA VAL A 48 9.30 11.04 -5.47
C VAL A 48 9.75 10.52 -4.12
N LYS A 49 9.96 9.22 -4.03
CA LYS A 49 10.49 8.54 -2.85
C LYS A 49 12.01 8.47 -2.92
N VAL A 50 12.68 9.04 -1.92
CA VAL A 50 14.14 9.08 -1.81
C VAL A 50 14.58 8.18 -0.67
N VAL A 51 15.47 7.25 -0.97
CA VAL A 51 16.04 6.31 0.01
C VAL A 51 16.91 7.05 1.02
N ARG A 52 16.84 6.67 2.31
CA ARG A 52 17.71 7.22 3.35
C ARG A 52 19.18 6.86 3.10
N ALA A 53 20.09 7.73 3.54
CA ALA A 53 21.52 7.56 3.35
C ALA A 53 22.03 6.21 3.92
N GLU A 54 21.55 5.81 5.09
CA GLU A 54 21.92 4.56 5.75
C GLU A 54 21.64 3.29 4.92
N HIS A 55 20.57 3.30 4.12
CA HIS A 55 20.22 2.22 3.20
C HIS A 55 20.93 2.38 1.84
N ALA A 56 21.26 3.61 1.48
CA ALA A 56 21.92 3.91 0.21
C ALA A 56 23.34 3.34 0.11
N GLU A 57 24.00 3.07 1.23
CA GLU A 57 25.36 2.49 1.30
C GLU A 57 25.36 0.96 1.23
N ASP A 58 24.21 0.30 1.54
CA ASP A 58 24.09 -1.15 1.52
C ASP A 58 23.95 -1.67 0.08
N ARG A 59 24.96 -2.43 -0.38
CA ARG A 59 24.97 -3.04 -1.73
C ARG A 59 23.83 -4.02 -1.95
N THR A 60 23.44 -4.77 -0.92
CA THR A 60 22.35 -5.75 -0.99
C THR A 60 21.01 -5.03 -1.14
N PHE A 61 20.83 -3.95 -0.38
CA PHE A 61 19.67 -3.08 -0.51
C PHE A 61 19.57 -2.51 -1.94
N ARG A 62 20.65 -1.91 -2.47
CA ARG A 62 20.65 -1.33 -3.83
C ARG A 62 20.30 -2.36 -4.91
N ALA A 63 20.85 -3.57 -4.81
CA ALA A 63 20.58 -4.62 -5.79
C ALA A 63 19.09 -5.02 -5.79
N ARG A 64 18.47 -5.15 -4.60
CA ARG A 64 17.05 -5.45 -4.45
C ARG A 64 16.18 -4.28 -4.90
N PHE A 65 16.51 -3.06 -4.47
CA PHE A 65 15.78 -1.85 -4.89
C PHE A 65 15.76 -1.72 -6.42
N ARG A 66 16.91 -1.95 -7.08
CA ARG A 66 16.98 -1.96 -8.55
C ARG A 66 16.10 -3.02 -9.19
N HIS A 67 16.09 -4.24 -8.65
CA HIS A 67 15.26 -5.32 -9.15
C HIS A 67 13.77 -4.99 -9.02
N GLU A 68 13.35 -4.52 -7.86
CA GLU A 68 11.95 -4.21 -7.57
C GLU A 68 11.46 -2.97 -8.34
N VAL A 69 12.28 -1.93 -8.49
CA VAL A 69 11.96 -0.77 -9.32
C VAL A 69 11.73 -1.19 -10.78
N ARG A 70 12.61 -2.04 -11.34
CA ARG A 70 12.42 -2.55 -12.72
C ARG A 70 11.11 -3.33 -12.87
N ALA A 71 10.78 -4.17 -11.91
CA ALA A 71 9.53 -4.91 -11.94
C ALA A 71 8.32 -3.97 -11.77
N ALA A 72 8.38 -3.00 -10.84
CA ALA A 72 7.33 -2.01 -10.64
C ALA A 72 7.07 -1.13 -11.87
N GLN A 73 8.11 -0.81 -12.67
CA GLN A 73 7.95 -0.10 -13.94
C GLN A 73 7.12 -0.88 -14.98
N THR A 74 6.98 -2.20 -14.81
CA THR A 74 6.14 -3.04 -15.67
C THR A 74 4.72 -3.22 -15.13
N VAL A 75 4.46 -2.75 -13.90
CA VAL A 75 3.14 -2.71 -13.27
C VAL A 75 2.62 -1.29 -13.36
N GLY A 76 1.35 -1.14 -13.56
CA GLY A 76 0.74 0.18 -13.57
C GLY A 76 0.45 0.69 -14.97
N GLY A 77 -0.54 1.56 -15.01
CA GLY A 77 -1.11 2.09 -16.23
C GLY A 77 -2.63 2.16 -16.12
N ALA A 78 -3.27 2.64 -17.15
CA ALA A 78 -4.73 2.77 -17.18
C ALA A 78 -5.40 1.41 -16.90
N GLY A 79 -6.19 1.35 -15.83
CA GLY A 79 -7.00 0.19 -15.47
C GLY A 79 -6.35 -0.81 -14.52
N THR A 80 -5.18 -0.52 -13.92
CA THR A 80 -4.54 -1.44 -12.97
C THR A 80 -4.72 -1.07 -11.50
N TYR A 81 -5.39 0.02 -11.19
CA TYR A 81 -5.56 0.56 -9.83
C TYR A 81 -4.26 0.68 -9.02
N THR A 82 -3.15 0.87 -9.71
CA THR A 82 -1.83 1.08 -9.09
C THR A 82 -1.22 2.38 -9.60
N ALA A 83 -0.51 3.12 -8.74
CA ALA A 83 0.24 4.28 -9.18
C ALA A 83 1.41 3.84 -10.08
N ARG A 84 1.52 4.45 -11.26
CA ARG A 84 2.53 4.09 -12.24
C ARG A 84 3.89 4.66 -11.86
N VAL A 85 4.94 3.83 -11.91
CA VAL A 85 6.31 4.29 -11.84
C VAL A 85 6.67 5.01 -13.15
N VAL A 86 7.05 6.28 -13.03
CA VAL A 86 7.35 7.16 -14.17
C VAL A 86 8.85 7.15 -14.46
N ASP A 87 9.67 7.20 -13.40
CA ASP A 87 11.12 7.31 -13.51
C ASP A 87 11.81 6.81 -12.23
N ALA A 88 13.09 6.48 -12.30
CA ALA A 88 13.89 6.12 -11.14
C ALA A 88 15.38 6.26 -11.45
N ASP A 89 16.17 6.61 -10.43
CA ASP A 89 17.62 6.48 -10.47
C ASP A 89 18.09 5.63 -9.28
N THR A 90 18.38 4.37 -9.57
CA THR A 90 18.86 3.40 -8.58
C THR A 90 20.36 3.50 -8.31
N GLU A 91 21.09 4.25 -9.15
CA GLU A 91 22.55 4.46 -9.05
C GLU A 91 22.91 5.79 -8.41
N ALA A 92 21.96 6.71 -8.24
CA ALA A 92 22.20 7.97 -7.56
C ALA A 92 22.85 7.75 -6.17
N ALA A 93 23.53 8.76 -5.64
CA ALA A 93 24.11 8.72 -4.28
C ALA A 93 23.04 8.37 -3.25
N ARG A 94 21.85 8.96 -3.37
CA ARG A 94 20.60 8.54 -2.70
C ARG A 94 19.65 8.04 -3.77
N PRO A 95 19.45 6.72 -3.89
CA PRO A 95 18.50 6.15 -4.86
C PRO A 95 17.09 6.73 -4.68
N TRP A 96 16.39 6.91 -5.79
CA TRP A 96 15.03 7.43 -5.76
C TRP A 96 14.15 6.78 -6.83
N MET A 97 12.85 6.84 -6.61
CA MET A 97 11.81 6.40 -7.55
C MET A 97 10.70 7.45 -7.59
N ALA A 98 10.25 7.81 -8.78
CA ALA A 98 9.16 8.72 -9.03
C ALA A 98 7.94 7.97 -9.56
N THR A 99 6.80 8.17 -8.93
CA THR A 99 5.50 7.68 -9.39
C THR A 99 4.62 8.86 -9.80
N GLU A 100 3.58 8.60 -10.57
CA GLU A 100 2.53 9.60 -10.80
C GLU A 100 1.99 10.09 -9.47
N PHE A 101 1.76 11.41 -9.36
CA PHE A 101 1.10 11.97 -8.18
C PHE A 101 -0.40 11.72 -8.28
N VAL A 102 -0.93 11.00 -7.33
CA VAL A 102 -2.36 10.68 -7.22
C VAL A 102 -3.00 11.67 -6.26
N GLN A 103 -3.94 12.46 -6.76
CA GLN A 103 -4.67 13.43 -5.94
C GLN A 103 -5.85 12.76 -5.24
N GLY A 104 -5.89 12.83 -3.93
CA GLY A 104 -6.94 12.29 -3.09
C GLY A 104 -6.44 11.93 -1.69
N PRO A 105 -7.33 11.78 -0.70
CA PRO A 105 -6.96 11.29 0.61
C PRO A 105 -6.58 9.80 0.54
N ASN A 106 -5.75 9.33 1.46
CA ASN A 106 -5.62 7.90 1.65
C ASN A 106 -6.85 7.33 2.38
N LEU A 107 -7.04 6.01 2.27
CA LEU A 107 -8.19 5.33 2.85
C LEU A 107 -8.26 5.48 4.38
N ARG A 108 -7.09 5.54 5.07
CA ARG A 108 -7.05 5.73 6.52
C ARG A 108 -7.65 7.08 6.91
N ASP A 109 -7.16 8.15 6.31
CA ASP A 109 -7.63 9.51 6.60
C ASP A 109 -9.10 9.67 6.22
N ALA A 110 -9.53 9.09 5.08
CA ALA A 110 -10.93 9.14 4.65
C ALA A 110 -11.87 8.47 5.67
N VAL A 111 -11.49 7.32 6.23
CA VAL A 111 -12.27 6.61 7.26
C VAL A 111 -12.24 7.35 8.60
N LEU A 112 -11.10 7.92 8.99
CA LEU A 112 -10.98 8.72 10.22
C LEU A 112 -11.87 9.98 10.15
N ASP A 113 -11.89 10.67 8.99
CA ASP A 113 -12.61 11.93 8.84
C ASP A 113 -14.13 11.74 8.63
N ARG A 114 -14.55 10.66 7.96
CA ARG A 114 -15.93 10.48 7.49
C ARG A 114 -16.62 9.23 8.03
N GLY A 115 -15.91 8.39 8.77
CA GLY A 115 -16.38 7.08 9.25
C GLY A 115 -16.26 5.96 8.21
N PRO A 116 -16.79 4.77 8.53
CA PRO A 116 -16.75 3.59 7.67
C PRO A 116 -17.38 3.84 6.29
N LEU A 117 -16.84 3.17 5.28
CA LEU A 117 -17.37 3.26 3.92
C LEU A 117 -18.69 2.47 3.79
N PRO A 118 -19.65 2.95 2.97
CA PRO A 118 -20.85 2.20 2.63
C PRO A 118 -20.54 0.81 2.03
N ALA A 119 -21.40 -0.17 2.25
CA ALA A 119 -21.19 -1.55 1.83
C ALA A 119 -20.92 -1.70 0.33
N ASP A 120 -21.63 -0.97 -0.52
CA ASP A 120 -21.41 -0.98 -1.98
C ASP A 120 -20.05 -0.41 -2.35
N THR A 121 -19.62 0.65 -1.67
CA THR A 121 -18.27 1.24 -1.87
C THR A 121 -17.16 0.26 -1.46
N VAL A 122 -17.36 -0.48 -0.35
CA VAL A 122 -16.38 -1.50 0.09
C VAL A 122 -16.31 -2.64 -0.92
N ARG A 123 -17.41 -3.06 -1.54
CA ARG A 123 -17.40 -4.07 -2.60
C ARG A 123 -16.63 -3.60 -3.83
N LEU A 124 -16.85 -2.37 -4.28
CA LEU A 124 -16.08 -1.77 -5.38
C LEU A 124 -14.59 -1.66 -5.04
N LEU A 125 -14.29 -1.22 -3.81
CA LEU A 125 -12.91 -1.14 -3.31
C LEU A 125 -12.25 -2.52 -3.31
N ALA A 126 -12.95 -3.57 -2.83
CA ALA A 126 -12.44 -4.94 -2.80
C ALA A 126 -12.06 -5.44 -4.20
N ALA A 127 -12.94 -5.23 -5.18
CA ALA A 127 -12.70 -5.63 -6.56
C ALA A 127 -11.51 -4.88 -7.17
N ALA A 128 -11.47 -3.56 -7.02
CA ALA A 128 -10.39 -2.73 -7.56
C ALA A 128 -9.02 -3.07 -6.93
N LEU A 129 -8.97 -3.31 -5.61
CA LEU A 129 -7.75 -3.73 -4.93
C LEU A 129 -7.34 -5.16 -5.32
N ALA A 130 -8.30 -6.07 -5.54
CA ALA A 130 -8.00 -7.40 -6.03
C ALA A 130 -7.41 -7.35 -7.45
N GLU A 131 -7.92 -6.50 -8.34
CA GLU A 131 -7.32 -6.28 -9.67
C GLU A 131 -5.91 -5.69 -9.57
N ALA A 132 -5.68 -4.73 -8.66
CA ALA A 132 -4.35 -4.20 -8.40
C ALA A 132 -3.38 -5.31 -7.98
N LEU A 133 -3.78 -6.16 -7.04
CA LEU A 133 -2.97 -7.29 -6.58
C LEU A 133 -2.73 -8.30 -7.71
N ALA A 134 -3.74 -8.62 -8.53
CA ALA A 134 -3.58 -9.50 -9.69
C ALA A 134 -2.52 -8.96 -10.67
N ALA A 135 -2.53 -7.66 -10.96
CA ALA A 135 -1.55 -7.01 -11.83
C ALA A 135 -0.13 -7.07 -11.25
N ILE A 136 0.02 -6.86 -9.94
CA ILE A 136 1.28 -6.95 -9.21
C ILE A 136 1.82 -8.39 -9.24
N HIS A 137 0.97 -9.36 -8.86
CA HIS A 137 1.35 -10.77 -8.78
C HIS A 137 1.68 -11.37 -10.15
N ALA A 138 1.02 -10.94 -11.23
CA ALA A 138 1.33 -11.35 -12.59
C ALA A 138 2.76 -10.97 -13.04
N LYS A 139 3.40 -10.03 -12.35
CA LYS A 139 4.81 -9.63 -12.58
C LYS A 139 5.80 -10.31 -11.61
N GLY A 140 5.34 -11.30 -10.85
CA GLY A 140 6.14 -11.98 -9.84
C GLY A 140 6.46 -11.13 -8.61
N LEU A 141 5.74 -10.01 -8.42
CA LEU A 141 5.87 -9.13 -7.27
C LEU A 141 4.84 -9.48 -6.20
N VAL A 142 5.16 -9.16 -4.96
CA VAL A 142 4.24 -9.15 -3.81
C VAL A 142 4.29 -7.74 -3.20
N HIS A 143 3.14 -7.16 -2.85
CA HIS A 143 3.08 -5.80 -2.32
C HIS A 143 3.70 -5.68 -0.92
N ARG A 144 3.47 -6.65 -0.03
CA ARG A 144 4.06 -6.80 1.31
C ARG A 144 3.68 -5.76 2.36
N ASP A 145 3.14 -4.63 1.98
CA ASP A 145 2.77 -3.51 2.86
C ASP A 145 1.41 -2.90 2.47
N LEU A 146 0.44 -3.75 2.06
CA LEU A 146 -0.90 -3.27 1.76
C LEU A 146 -1.59 -2.86 3.08
N LYS A 147 -1.98 -1.60 3.17
CA LYS A 147 -2.64 -0.98 4.34
C LYS A 147 -3.40 0.26 3.92
N PRO A 148 -4.35 0.77 4.73
CA PRO A 148 -5.18 1.92 4.36
C PRO A 148 -4.40 3.17 3.97
N SER A 149 -3.25 3.45 4.58
CA SER A 149 -2.42 4.61 4.22
C SER A 149 -1.72 4.47 2.86
N ASN A 150 -1.64 3.26 2.29
CA ASN A 150 -1.05 2.99 0.98
C ASN A 150 -2.13 2.83 -0.12
N ILE A 151 -3.36 3.26 0.14
CA ILE A 151 -4.47 3.25 -0.81
C ILE A 151 -4.99 4.67 -0.91
N LEU A 152 -4.77 5.33 -2.05
CA LEU A 152 -5.28 6.67 -2.34
C LEU A 152 -6.65 6.58 -3.01
N LEU A 153 -7.58 7.41 -2.58
CA LEU A 153 -8.94 7.48 -3.13
C LEU A 153 -9.00 8.63 -4.13
N ALA A 154 -8.63 8.34 -5.38
CA ALA A 154 -8.70 9.31 -6.47
C ALA A 154 -10.13 9.38 -7.06
N PRO A 155 -10.49 10.49 -7.74
CA PRO A 155 -11.81 10.63 -8.36
C PRO A 155 -12.15 9.55 -9.39
N ASP A 156 -11.15 8.95 -10.01
CA ASP A 156 -11.28 7.91 -11.03
C ASP A 156 -11.06 6.49 -10.47
N GLY A 157 -11.00 6.35 -9.14
CA GLY A 157 -10.89 5.08 -8.43
C GLY A 157 -9.69 4.98 -7.50
N PRO A 158 -9.62 3.91 -6.69
CA PRO A 158 -8.51 3.73 -5.77
C PRO A 158 -7.19 3.51 -6.51
N ARG A 159 -6.09 3.90 -5.88
CA ARG A 159 -4.71 3.65 -6.35
C ARG A 159 -3.87 3.09 -5.22
N VAL A 160 -3.36 1.90 -5.44
CA VAL A 160 -2.36 1.29 -4.56
C VAL A 160 -1.01 1.95 -4.84
N ILE A 161 -0.37 2.44 -3.79
CA ILE A 161 0.94 3.07 -3.83
C ILE A 161 1.94 2.29 -3.00
N ASP A 162 3.22 2.64 -3.14
CA ASP A 162 4.30 2.08 -2.31
C ASP A 162 4.34 0.55 -2.31
N PHE A 163 4.47 -0.06 -3.50
CA PHE A 163 4.87 -1.48 -3.57
C PHE A 163 6.01 -1.69 -2.59
N GLY A 164 5.94 -2.71 -1.75
CA GLY A 164 6.90 -2.99 -0.68
C GLY A 164 8.33 -3.26 -1.17
N ILE A 165 8.77 -2.39 -2.10
CA ILE A 165 10.05 -2.42 -2.82
C ILE A 165 11.23 -2.60 -1.86
N VAL A 166 11.04 -2.32 -0.57
CA VAL A 166 12.15 -2.28 0.38
C VAL A 166 11.91 -3.12 1.62
N ARG A 167 10.67 -3.54 1.91
CA ARG A 167 10.35 -4.36 3.09
C ARG A 167 10.97 -5.77 3.08
N ALA A 168 11.39 -6.25 1.91
CA ALA A 168 12.16 -7.50 1.82
C ALA A 168 13.46 -7.51 2.66
N LEU A 169 13.91 -6.34 3.12
CA LEU A 169 15.12 -6.19 3.94
C LEU A 169 14.83 -6.23 5.45
N GLU A 170 13.61 -5.88 5.85
CA GLU A 170 13.22 -5.81 7.27
C GLU A 170 12.80 -7.15 7.86
N GLY A 171 12.60 -8.18 7.04
CA GLY A 171 12.27 -9.54 7.50
C GLY A 171 13.24 -10.13 8.53
N THR A 172 14.45 -9.56 8.63
CA THR A 172 15.42 -9.83 9.70
C THR A 172 15.43 -8.76 10.80
N ALA A 173 14.83 -7.58 10.57
CA ALA A 173 14.82 -6.48 11.54
C ALA A 173 13.71 -6.61 12.58
N LEU A 174 12.59 -7.26 12.25
CA LEU A 174 11.49 -7.53 13.19
C LEU A 174 11.98 -8.28 14.45
N THR A 175 13.04 -9.09 14.29
CA THR A 175 13.61 -9.91 15.37
C THR A 175 14.84 -9.29 16.05
N ARG A 176 15.51 -8.30 15.42
CA ARG A 176 16.82 -7.81 15.92
C ARG A 176 16.77 -6.52 16.72
N THR A 177 15.80 -5.65 16.52
CA THR A 177 15.76 -4.32 17.19
C THR A 177 14.52 -4.08 18.06
N GLY A 178 13.50 -4.95 18.00
CA GLY A 178 12.28 -4.77 18.80
C GLY A 178 11.44 -3.53 18.43
N VAL A 179 11.88 -2.76 17.43
CA VAL A 179 11.18 -1.56 16.96
C VAL A 179 10.57 -1.87 15.59
N VAL A 180 9.28 -2.11 15.57
CA VAL A 180 8.50 -2.20 14.35
C VAL A 180 8.07 -0.79 13.95
N VAL A 181 8.63 -0.26 12.88
CA VAL A 181 8.21 1.03 12.34
C VAL A 181 7.10 0.78 11.31
N GLY A 182 5.84 0.98 11.70
CA GLY A 182 4.70 0.87 10.79
C GLY A 182 3.47 0.21 11.42
N SER A 183 2.35 0.22 10.72
CA SER A 183 1.10 -0.41 11.14
C SER A 183 1.21 -1.93 11.04
N VAL A 184 1.45 -2.61 12.14
CA VAL A 184 1.61 -4.08 12.20
C VAL A 184 0.30 -4.84 11.96
N GLY A 185 -0.84 -4.20 12.16
CA GLY A 185 -2.18 -4.80 12.08
C GLY A 185 -2.59 -5.35 10.70
N TYR A 186 -1.75 -5.15 9.69
CA TYR A 186 -1.99 -5.62 8.31
C TYR A 186 -1.00 -6.70 7.85
N LEU A 187 -0.06 -7.10 8.72
CA LEU A 187 0.89 -8.18 8.42
C LEU A 187 0.17 -9.54 8.45
N SER A 188 0.50 -10.40 7.49
CA SER A 188 -0.01 -11.76 7.50
C SER A 188 0.73 -12.63 8.54
N PRO A 189 0.09 -13.72 9.04
CA PRO A 189 0.72 -14.62 10.00
C PRO A 189 2.07 -15.19 9.52
N GLU A 190 2.17 -15.55 8.24
CA GLU A 190 3.41 -16.08 7.65
C GLU A 190 4.53 -15.02 7.56
N GLN A 191 4.18 -13.73 7.36
CA GLN A 191 5.17 -12.65 7.42
C GLN A 191 5.76 -12.51 8.84
N ILE A 192 4.94 -12.73 9.86
CA ILE A 192 5.35 -12.64 11.26
C ILE A 192 6.17 -13.87 11.66
N ARG A 193 5.71 -15.10 11.29
CA ARG A 193 6.37 -16.37 11.69
C ARG A 193 7.71 -16.56 11.03
N ASN A 194 7.82 -16.27 9.74
CA ASN A 194 8.95 -16.72 8.92
C ASN A 194 9.76 -15.58 8.30
N GLY A 195 9.40 -14.32 8.52
CA GLY A 195 10.12 -13.10 8.10
C GLY A 195 10.49 -12.98 6.62
N ALA A 196 10.72 -14.09 5.93
CA ALA A 196 11.22 -14.15 4.56
C ALA A 196 10.29 -14.84 3.56
N GLN A 197 9.31 -15.62 4.01
CA GLN A 197 8.39 -16.34 3.10
C GLN A 197 7.10 -15.56 2.87
N VAL A 198 7.22 -14.45 2.15
CA VAL A 198 6.07 -13.67 1.70
C VAL A 198 5.61 -14.21 0.36
N VAL A 199 4.35 -14.58 0.28
CA VAL A 199 3.71 -15.14 -0.92
C VAL A 199 2.58 -14.21 -1.39
N PRO A 200 2.08 -14.32 -2.62
CA PRO A 200 0.94 -13.53 -3.10
C PRO A 200 -0.28 -13.56 -2.16
N ALA A 201 -0.56 -14.69 -1.54
CA ALA A 201 -1.63 -14.84 -0.56
C ALA A 201 -1.42 -14.00 0.73
N SER A 202 -0.20 -13.53 1.01
CA SER A 202 0.06 -12.60 2.12
C SER A 202 -0.63 -11.25 1.89
N ASP A 203 -0.62 -10.74 0.64
CA ASP A 203 -1.32 -9.52 0.27
C ASP A 203 -2.84 -9.67 0.38
N VAL A 204 -3.36 -10.88 0.15
CA VAL A 204 -4.80 -11.16 0.30
C VAL A 204 -5.22 -11.10 1.78
N PHE A 205 -4.37 -11.56 2.70
CA PHE A 205 -4.61 -11.35 4.13
C PHE A 205 -4.66 -9.86 4.48
N SER A 206 -3.66 -9.10 4.03
CA SER A 206 -3.62 -7.65 4.22
C SER A 206 -4.86 -6.96 3.63
N LEU A 207 -5.32 -7.40 2.44
CA LEU A 207 -6.56 -6.92 1.83
C LEU A 207 -7.78 -7.19 2.75
N GLY A 208 -7.90 -8.38 3.33
CA GLY A 208 -8.96 -8.71 4.30
C GLY A 208 -8.98 -7.76 5.48
N ALA A 209 -7.82 -7.46 6.06
CA ALA A 209 -7.68 -6.50 7.17
C ALA A 209 -8.05 -5.06 6.73
N VAL A 210 -7.65 -4.64 5.52
CA VAL A 210 -8.04 -3.35 4.92
C VAL A 210 -9.55 -3.25 4.74
N LEU A 211 -10.20 -4.29 4.24
CA LEU A 211 -11.65 -4.29 4.03
C LEU A 211 -12.41 -4.28 5.37
N ALA A 212 -11.92 -5.01 6.38
CA ALA A 212 -12.46 -4.95 7.75
C ALA A 212 -12.39 -3.52 8.31
N TYR A 213 -11.23 -2.86 8.17
CA TYR A 213 -11.05 -1.47 8.58
C TYR A 213 -11.97 -0.51 7.81
N ALA A 214 -12.01 -0.63 6.48
CA ALA A 214 -12.82 0.25 5.63
C ALA A 214 -14.31 0.17 5.95
N SER A 215 -14.81 -1.02 6.28
CA SER A 215 -16.22 -1.28 6.57
C SER A 215 -16.60 -1.09 8.04
N GLY A 216 -15.66 -1.33 8.97
CA GLY A 216 -15.90 -1.26 10.41
C GLY A 216 -15.42 0.03 11.08
N GLY A 217 -14.55 0.79 10.43
CA GLY A 217 -13.98 2.04 10.95
C GLY A 217 -12.95 1.84 12.07
N ARG A 218 -12.53 0.60 12.34
CA ARG A 218 -11.55 0.28 13.37
C ARG A 218 -10.62 -0.86 12.96
N GLU A 219 -9.44 -0.88 13.56
CA GLU A 219 -8.42 -1.89 13.30
C GLU A 219 -8.92 -3.29 13.73
N PRO A 220 -8.96 -4.29 12.82
CA PRO A 220 -9.54 -5.61 13.13
C PRO A 220 -8.75 -6.40 14.18
N PHE A 221 -7.45 -6.16 14.30
CA PHE A 221 -6.59 -6.76 15.34
C PHE A 221 -6.35 -5.80 16.51
N GLY A 222 -7.11 -4.70 16.59
CA GLY A 222 -7.04 -3.69 17.64
C GLY A 222 -5.80 -2.79 17.52
N GLU A 223 -5.73 -1.85 18.44
CA GLU A 223 -4.65 -0.88 18.57
C GLU A 223 -3.83 -1.15 19.84
N GLY A 224 -2.68 -0.49 20.00
CA GLY A 224 -1.84 -0.55 21.18
C GLY A 224 -0.41 -0.98 20.87
N GLN A 225 0.18 -1.78 21.80
CA GLN A 225 1.54 -2.24 21.62
C GLN A 225 1.65 -3.23 20.45
N ASP A 226 2.63 -3.04 19.58
CA ASP A 226 2.85 -3.88 18.39
C ASP A 226 2.91 -5.38 18.72
N SER A 227 3.57 -5.76 19.83
CA SER A 227 3.66 -7.15 20.30
C SER A 227 2.29 -7.78 20.60
N VAL A 228 1.34 -7.00 21.10
CA VAL A 228 -0.02 -7.47 21.37
C VAL A 228 -0.80 -7.65 20.06
N VAL A 229 -0.69 -6.71 19.15
CA VAL A 229 -1.32 -6.80 17.83
C VAL A 229 -0.76 -8.00 17.04
N LEU A 230 0.57 -8.17 17.03
CA LEU A 230 1.21 -9.33 16.41
C LEU A 230 0.75 -10.66 16.99
N LEU A 231 0.60 -10.74 18.35
CA LEU A 231 0.08 -11.93 19.00
C LEU A 231 -1.36 -12.23 18.54
N ARG A 232 -2.23 -11.23 18.48
CA ARG A 232 -3.62 -11.41 18.02
C ARG A 232 -3.67 -11.93 16.60
N ILE A 233 -2.84 -11.41 15.68
CA ILE A 233 -2.73 -11.92 14.32
C ILE A 233 -2.31 -13.40 14.33
N LEU A 234 -1.29 -13.76 15.10
CA LEU A 234 -0.77 -15.13 15.17
C LEU A 234 -1.74 -16.13 15.80
N THR A 235 -2.62 -15.68 16.69
CA THR A 235 -3.64 -16.51 17.35
C THR A 235 -5.00 -16.47 16.66
N GLY A 236 -5.16 -15.63 15.60
CA GLY A 236 -6.45 -15.45 14.92
C GLY A 236 -7.49 -14.70 15.78
N ASP A 237 -7.05 -13.94 16.78
CA ASP A 237 -7.92 -13.11 17.63
C ASP A 237 -8.27 -11.81 16.89
N VAL A 238 -9.30 -11.89 16.03
CA VAL A 238 -9.77 -10.80 15.17
C VAL A 238 -11.15 -10.32 15.62
N ASP A 239 -11.34 -9.01 15.74
CA ASP A 239 -12.64 -8.39 16.01
C ASP A 239 -13.30 -7.89 14.72
N LEU A 240 -14.25 -8.68 14.23
CA LEU A 240 -15.08 -8.36 13.05
C LEU A 240 -16.48 -7.86 13.42
N SER A 241 -16.76 -7.56 14.68
CA SER A 241 -18.10 -7.19 15.14
C SER A 241 -18.63 -5.89 14.54
N ALA A 242 -17.76 -5.03 14.01
CA ALA A 242 -18.14 -3.80 13.30
C ALA A 242 -18.30 -4.01 11.78
N VAL A 243 -17.90 -5.16 11.24
CA VAL A 243 -18.05 -5.45 9.80
C VAL A 243 -19.49 -5.81 9.48
N PRO A 244 -20.13 -5.18 8.48
CA PRO A 244 -21.49 -5.54 8.04
C PRO A 244 -21.59 -7.02 7.66
N LYS A 245 -22.73 -7.66 8.01
CA LYS A 245 -22.93 -9.11 7.85
C LYS A 245 -22.73 -9.59 6.41
N GLU A 246 -23.11 -8.78 5.43
CA GLU A 246 -22.96 -9.09 4.01
C GLU A 246 -21.50 -9.12 3.53
N GLN A 247 -20.57 -8.52 4.27
CA GLN A 247 -19.15 -8.47 3.95
C GLN A 247 -18.32 -9.50 4.73
N LEU A 248 -18.85 -10.01 5.85
CA LEU A 248 -18.15 -10.97 6.70
C LEU A 248 -17.59 -12.16 5.92
N PRO A 249 -18.34 -12.84 5.02
CA PRO A 249 -17.80 -14.01 4.32
C PRO A 249 -16.55 -13.71 3.48
N LEU A 250 -16.50 -12.54 2.86
CA LEU A 250 -15.37 -12.09 2.06
C LEU A 250 -14.15 -11.79 2.95
N VAL A 251 -14.37 -11.03 4.02
CA VAL A 251 -13.32 -10.64 4.96
C VAL A 251 -12.74 -11.88 5.66
N GLU A 252 -13.58 -12.76 6.19
CA GLU A 252 -13.18 -14.01 6.85
C GLU A 252 -12.38 -14.93 5.92
N ALA A 253 -12.79 -15.04 4.65
CA ALA A 253 -12.07 -15.84 3.67
C ALA A 253 -10.64 -15.32 3.43
N CYS A 254 -10.46 -14.00 3.39
CA CYS A 254 -9.15 -13.37 3.24
C CYS A 254 -8.27 -13.55 4.49
N LEU A 255 -8.85 -13.54 5.69
CA LEU A 255 -8.13 -13.57 6.97
C LEU A 255 -7.79 -14.99 7.46
N ARG A 256 -8.00 -16.03 6.65
CA ARG A 256 -7.61 -17.41 7.02
C ARG A 256 -6.13 -17.50 7.33
N ASP A 257 -5.79 -18.29 8.37
CA ASP A 257 -4.40 -18.50 8.78
C ASP A 257 -3.58 -19.18 7.67
N ASP A 258 -4.12 -20.27 7.08
CA ASP A 258 -3.49 -20.96 5.98
C ASP A 258 -3.53 -20.12 4.69
N PRO A 259 -2.38 -19.70 4.13
CA PRO A 259 -2.32 -18.96 2.88
C PRO A 259 -3.00 -19.67 1.70
N ALA A 260 -2.93 -21.01 1.66
CA ALA A 260 -3.52 -21.80 0.59
C ALA A 260 -5.06 -21.86 0.64
N ALA A 261 -5.66 -21.55 1.78
CA ALA A 261 -7.10 -21.49 1.96
C ALA A 261 -7.71 -20.12 1.62
N ARG A 262 -6.88 -19.11 1.38
CA ARG A 262 -7.33 -17.75 1.01
C ARG A 262 -7.74 -17.70 -0.46
N PRO A 263 -8.74 -16.88 -0.81
CA PRO A 263 -9.14 -16.71 -2.20
C PRO A 263 -8.03 -16.05 -3.02
N THR A 264 -7.98 -16.36 -4.29
CA THR A 264 -7.13 -15.65 -5.26
C THR A 264 -7.71 -14.26 -5.58
N PRO A 265 -6.92 -13.30 -6.06
CA PRO A 265 -7.44 -12.02 -6.52
C PRO A 265 -8.56 -12.16 -7.57
N ALA A 266 -8.48 -13.12 -8.48
CA ALA A 266 -9.51 -13.37 -9.49
C ALA A 266 -10.85 -13.83 -8.88
N GLU A 267 -10.80 -14.69 -7.86
CA GLU A 267 -11.99 -15.11 -7.11
C GLU A 267 -12.61 -13.96 -6.32
N LEU A 268 -11.78 -13.04 -5.79
CA LEU A 268 -12.27 -11.83 -5.10
C LEU A 268 -13.00 -10.88 -6.05
N VAL A 269 -12.50 -10.65 -7.25
CA VAL A 269 -13.19 -9.86 -8.29
C VAL A 269 -14.54 -10.50 -8.64
N ALA A 270 -14.55 -11.81 -8.83
CA ALA A 270 -15.80 -12.54 -9.14
C ALA A 270 -16.81 -12.47 -7.98
N ALA A 271 -16.35 -12.62 -6.73
CA ALA A 271 -17.20 -12.55 -5.54
C ALA A 271 -17.77 -11.14 -5.29
N ALA A 272 -17.07 -10.09 -5.69
CA ALA A 272 -17.57 -8.73 -5.64
C ALA A 272 -18.72 -8.46 -6.64
N GLY A 273 -19.00 -9.40 -7.54
CA GLY A 273 -20.08 -9.29 -8.52
C GLY A 273 -19.82 -8.28 -9.65
N HIS A 274 -18.57 -7.90 -9.86
CA HIS A 274 -18.15 -6.94 -10.87
C HIS A 274 -17.25 -7.60 -11.91
N SER A 275 -17.54 -7.33 -13.19
CA SER A 275 -16.58 -7.52 -14.27
C SER A 275 -15.67 -6.29 -14.37
N GLU A 276 -14.49 -6.43 -14.96
CA GLU A 276 -13.57 -5.30 -15.22
C GLU A 276 -14.28 -4.11 -15.92
N ALA A 277 -15.26 -4.38 -16.77
CA ALA A 277 -16.05 -3.36 -17.44
C ALA A 277 -16.96 -2.58 -16.47
N SER A 278 -17.63 -3.26 -15.53
CA SER A 278 -18.53 -2.63 -14.57
C SER A 278 -17.79 -1.83 -13.49
N LEU A 279 -16.55 -2.22 -13.15
CA LEU A 279 -15.72 -1.42 -12.22
C LEU A 279 -15.32 -0.08 -12.84
N ARG A 280 -14.96 -0.05 -14.12
CA ARG A 280 -14.63 1.20 -14.84
C ARG A 280 -15.82 2.14 -14.97
N GLU A 281 -17.03 1.62 -15.02
CA GLU A 281 -18.27 2.41 -15.14
C GLU A 281 -18.75 2.94 -13.78
N GLY A 282 -18.71 2.11 -12.74
CA GLY A 282 -19.17 2.47 -11.39
C GLY A 282 -18.25 3.43 -10.61
N LEU A 283 -16.99 3.59 -11.03
CA LEU A 283 -16.01 4.50 -10.43
C LEU A 283 -15.90 5.85 -11.16
N ARG A 284 -16.71 6.11 -12.20
CA ARG A 284 -16.78 7.42 -12.85
C ARG A 284 -17.51 8.40 -11.93
N PRO A 285 -16.93 9.58 -11.67
CA PRO A 285 -17.65 10.65 -10.97
C PRO A 285 -18.87 11.04 -11.80
N GLY A 286 -20.06 11.06 -11.17
CA GLY A 286 -21.28 11.61 -11.74
C GLY A 286 -21.23 13.13 -11.84
#